data_6cebe36488c9e03af8c232f6b167fcf2
#
_entry.id   6cebe36488c9e03af8c232f6b167fcf2
#
_cell.length_a   1.000
_cell.length_b   1.000
_cell.length_c   1.000
_cell.angle_alpha   90.00
_cell.angle_beta   90.00
_cell.angle_gamma   90.00
#
_symmetry.space_group_name_H-M   'P 1'
#
loop_
_entity.id
_entity.type
_entity.pdbx_description
1 polymer ?
#
loop_
_entity_poly.entity_id
_entity_poly.type
_entity_poly.pdbx_seq_one_letter_code
_entity_poly.pdbx_strand_id
1 'polypeptide(L)'
;MHKVVASAEEAIQDVFDGATIMVGGFGLCGMPENLIRALAHKGVKNLTTISNNVGVDGLGMGLLLANGQIRRHIGTYVGENKLLEQMVLNSTVQLDLVPQGTFSERIRAGGAGIPAFFTPTGVGTVVAEGKEAREFDGRTYIMERALKADFAFVKAWKGDRWGNLVYRKTARNFNPMMATAARITIAEVEHLVEPGELNPDMVHTPSVYVKRIFLGQLFEKRIEKRTVTKSAASS
;
A
#
# COMPACT_ATOMS: atom_id res chain seq x y z
N MET A 1 -24.36 3.07 -8.13
CA MET A 1 -23.80 1.91 -7.39
C MET A 1 -23.36 2.44 -6.02
N HIS A 2 -23.90 1.88 -4.95
CA HIS A 2 -23.60 2.36 -3.58
C HIS A 2 -22.23 1.81 -3.15
N LYS A 3 -21.24 2.67 -2.93
CA LYS A 3 -19.87 2.28 -2.54
C LYS A 3 -19.55 2.61 -1.07
N VAL A 4 -20.36 3.47 -0.45
CA VAL A 4 -20.16 3.88 0.94
C VAL A 4 -20.56 2.74 1.86
N VAL A 5 -19.67 2.36 2.75
CA VAL A 5 -19.88 1.39 3.81
C VAL A 5 -19.74 2.07 5.18
N ALA A 6 -20.33 1.48 6.22
CA ALA A 6 -20.45 2.14 7.51
C ALA A 6 -19.13 2.12 8.31
N SER A 7 -18.29 1.10 8.13
CA SER A 7 -17.07 0.93 8.92
C SER A 7 -15.95 0.20 8.17
N ALA A 8 -14.77 0.18 8.79
CA ALA A 8 -13.62 -0.59 8.30
C ALA A 8 -13.91 -2.10 8.32
N GLU A 9 -14.61 -2.60 9.34
CA GLU A 9 -14.96 -4.01 9.51
C GLU A 9 -15.90 -4.46 8.39
N GLU A 10 -16.93 -3.67 8.06
CA GLU A 10 -17.80 -3.92 6.93
C GLU A 10 -17.02 -3.89 5.61
N ALA A 11 -16.11 -2.92 5.49
CA ALA A 11 -15.33 -2.76 4.28
C ALA A 11 -14.44 -3.97 3.94
N ILE A 12 -13.98 -4.70 4.96
CA ILE A 12 -13.08 -5.85 4.81
C ILE A 12 -13.76 -7.20 5.05
N GLN A 13 -15.09 -7.26 5.11
CA GLN A 13 -15.83 -8.47 5.50
C GLN A 13 -15.49 -9.72 4.68
N ASP A 14 -15.12 -9.56 3.41
CA ASP A 14 -14.77 -10.61 2.46
C ASP A 14 -13.25 -10.84 2.31
N VAL A 15 -12.41 -10.22 3.12
CA VAL A 15 -10.98 -10.54 3.18
C VAL A 15 -10.80 -11.92 3.81
N PHE A 16 -10.02 -12.77 3.17
CA PHE A 16 -9.86 -14.20 3.47
C PHE A 16 -8.40 -14.57 3.77
N ASP A 17 -8.22 -15.75 4.37
CA ASP A 17 -6.89 -16.30 4.64
C ASP A 17 -6.11 -16.54 3.34
N GLY A 18 -4.86 -16.12 3.31
CA GLY A 18 -4.01 -16.21 2.12
C GLY A 18 -4.19 -15.07 1.11
N ALA A 19 -5.08 -14.11 1.35
CA ALA A 19 -5.29 -12.98 0.46
C ALA A 19 -4.00 -12.19 0.22
N THR A 20 -3.87 -11.65 -1.00
CA THR A 20 -2.84 -10.68 -1.34
C THR A 20 -3.39 -9.28 -1.19
N ILE A 21 -2.75 -8.44 -0.37
CA ILE A 21 -3.23 -7.11 -0.01
C ILE A 21 -2.15 -6.07 -0.29
N MET A 22 -2.44 -5.10 -1.16
CA MET A 22 -1.67 -3.87 -1.29
C MET A 22 -2.05 -2.89 -0.18
N VAL A 23 -1.07 -2.33 0.50
CA VAL A 23 -1.29 -1.34 1.56
C VAL A 23 -0.53 -0.07 1.24
N GLY A 24 -1.26 1.01 0.97
CA GLY A 24 -0.69 2.33 0.70
C GLY A 24 0.08 2.88 1.89
N GLY A 25 0.93 3.86 1.63
CA GLY A 25 1.76 4.47 2.65
C GLY A 25 3.25 4.42 2.32
N PHE A 26 4.01 5.23 3.04
CA PHE A 26 5.47 5.27 3.03
C PHE A 26 5.92 5.56 4.47
N GLY A 27 6.69 4.66 5.07
CA GLY A 27 6.85 4.67 6.51
C GLY A 27 5.48 4.51 7.18
N LEU A 28 5.16 5.39 8.09
CA LEU A 28 3.82 5.49 8.69
C LEU A 28 2.93 6.54 7.97
N CYS A 29 3.51 7.35 7.07
CA CYS A 29 2.78 8.42 6.40
C CYS A 29 1.83 7.88 5.33
N GLY A 30 0.55 8.22 5.46
CA GLY A 30 -0.48 7.83 4.48
C GLY A 30 -0.91 6.36 4.56
N MET A 31 -0.57 5.64 5.60
CA MET A 31 -1.10 4.30 5.85
C MET A 31 -2.59 4.34 6.20
N PRO A 32 -3.38 3.36 5.74
CA PRO A 32 -4.79 3.22 6.06
C PRO A 32 -4.98 2.61 7.46
N GLU A 33 -4.86 3.45 8.50
CA GLU A 33 -4.79 3.03 9.90
C GLU A 33 -6.04 2.28 10.39
N ASN A 34 -7.23 2.70 9.93
CA ASN A 34 -8.49 2.06 10.34
C ASN A 34 -8.62 0.67 9.69
N LEU A 35 -8.30 0.54 8.42
CA LEU A 35 -8.30 -0.75 7.71
C LEU A 35 -7.28 -1.73 8.29
N ILE A 36 -6.08 -1.26 8.64
CA ILE A 36 -5.04 -2.09 9.26
C ILE A 36 -5.51 -2.60 10.63
N ARG A 37 -6.10 -1.74 11.47
CA ARG A 37 -6.65 -2.16 12.77
C ARG A 37 -7.79 -3.17 12.62
N ALA A 38 -8.74 -2.90 11.72
CA ALA A 38 -9.83 -3.84 11.45
C ALA A 38 -9.31 -5.20 10.96
N LEU A 39 -8.29 -5.21 10.09
CA LEU A 39 -7.66 -6.44 9.60
C LEU A 39 -6.94 -7.20 10.73
N ALA A 40 -6.28 -6.48 11.64
CA ALA A 40 -5.66 -7.06 12.83
C ALA A 40 -6.69 -7.76 13.71
N HIS A 41 -7.83 -7.12 13.96
CA HIS A 41 -8.94 -7.69 14.75
C HIS A 41 -9.63 -8.86 14.04
N LYS A 42 -9.80 -8.79 12.73
CA LYS A 42 -10.41 -9.89 11.95
C LYS A 42 -9.61 -11.18 12.05
N GLY A 43 -8.30 -11.10 12.22
CA GLY A 43 -7.45 -12.23 12.54
C GLY A 43 -7.17 -13.20 11.39
N VAL A 44 -7.49 -12.84 10.13
CA VAL A 44 -7.13 -13.63 8.93
C VAL A 44 -5.62 -13.87 8.88
N LYS A 45 -5.21 -15.03 8.36
CA LYS A 45 -3.84 -15.52 8.39
C LYS A 45 -3.26 -15.71 6.99
N ASN A 46 -1.96 -16.01 6.95
CA ASN A 46 -1.22 -16.35 5.73
C ASN A 46 -1.24 -15.27 4.66
N LEU A 47 -1.39 -14.01 5.04
CA LEU A 47 -1.46 -12.89 4.11
C LEU A 47 -0.16 -12.70 3.33
N THR A 48 -0.30 -12.35 2.04
CA THR A 48 0.77 -11.73 1.26
C THR A 48 0.54 -10.23 1.23
N THR A 49 1.45 -9.46 1.80
CA THR A 49 1.34 -7.99 1.80
C THR A 49 2.29 -7.38 0.78
N ILE A 50 1.81 -6.36 0.07
CA ILE A 50 2.57 -5.56 -0.90
C ILE A 50 2.52 -4.11 -0.42
N SER A 51 3.66 -3.58 0.05
CA SER A 51 3.75 -2.21 0.56
C SER A 51 5.20 -1.75 0.52
N ASN A 52 5.44 -0.45 0.56
CA ASN A 52 6.81 0.08 0.61
C ASN A 52 7.60 -0.52 1.79
N ASN A 53 6.98 -0.57 2.96
CA ASN A 53 7.50 -1.17 4.20
C ASN A 53 6.31 -1.63 5.07
N VAL A 54 6.59 -2.29 6.19
CA VAL A 54 5.55 -2.81 7.11
C VAL A 54 5.27 -1.87 8.30
N GLY A 55 5.69 -0.62 8.23
CA GLY A 55 5.67 0.29 9.38
C GLY A 55 6.83 -0.01 10.34
N VAL A 56 6.66 0.33 11.59
CA VAL A 56 7.62 0.07 12.67
C VAL A 56 7.04 -0.91 13.68
N ASP A 57 7.85 -1.35 14.64
CA ASP A 57 7.38 -2.26 15.69
C ASP A 57 6.11 -1.73 16.38
N GLY A 58 5.03 -2.52 16.33
CA GLY A 58 3.74 -2.20 16.95
C GLY A 58 2.90 -1.14 16.26
N LEU A 59 3.34 -0.55 15.14
CA LEU A 59 2.61 0.49 14.40
C LEU A 59 2.50 0.18 12.90
N GLY A 60 1.42 0.68 12.29
CA GLY A 60 1.11 0.37 10.91
C GLY A 60 0.91 -1.14 10.73
N MET A 61 1.44 -1.72 9.67
CA MET A 61 1.37 -3.17 9.46
C MET A 61 2.23 -4.00 10.44
N GLY A 62 3.06 -3.36 11.27
CA GLY A 62 3.72 -4.02 12.41
C GLY A 62 2.73 -4.71 13.35
N LEU A 63 1.49 -4.23 13.44
CA LEU A 63 0.40 -4.90 14.17
C LEU A 63 0.08 -6.28 13.57
N LEU A 64 0.04 -6.39 12.23
CA LEU A 64 -0.24 -7.65 11.53
C LEU A 64 0.91 -8.64 11.68
N LEU A 65 2.16 -8.15 11.72
CA LEU A 65 3.34 -8.97 12.01
C LEU A 65 3.28 -9.54 13.43
N ALA A 66 3.03 -8.70 14.42
CA ALA A 66 2.93 -9.11 15.82
C ALA A 66 1.84 -10.18 16.04
N ASN A 67 0.75 -10.11 15.28
CA ASN A 67 -0.34 -11.09 15.31
C ASN A 67 -0.05 -12.36 14.50
N GLY A 68 1.12 -12.46 13.83
CA GLY A 68 1.46 -13.59 12.96
C GLY A 68 0.50 -13.76 11.78
N GLN A 69 0.00 -12.67 11.22
CA GLN A 69 -0.96 -12.69 10.11
C GLN A 69 -0.27 -12.68 8.74
N ILE A 70 0.97 -12.19 8.65
CA ILE A 70 1.73 -12.06 7.41
C ILE A 70 2.61 -13.28 7.21
N ARG A 71 2.44 -14.00 6.11
CA ARG A 71 3.32 -15.07 5.66
C ARG A 71 4.40 -14.57 4.70
N ARG A 72 4.07 -13.60 3.86
CA ARG A 72 4.98 -13.04 2.84
C ARG A 72 4.83 -11.54 2.77
N HIS A 73 5.95 -10.85 2.65
CA HIS A 73 5.96 -9.42 2.38
C HIS A 73 6.76 -9.11 1.12
N ILE A 74 6.18 -8.35 0.20
CA ILE A 74 6.83 -7.81 -1.00
C ILE A 74 6.96 -6.30 -0.77
N GLY A 75 8.19 -5.81 -0.63
CA GLY A 75 8.43 -4.43 -0.26
C GLY A 75 9.77 -3.91 -0.74
N THR A 76 10.12 -2.71 -0.30
CA THR A 76 11.33 -2.02 -0.76
C THR A 76 12.30 -1.72 0.37
N TYR A 77 11.86 -1.87 1.61
CA TYR A 77 12.62 -1.46 2.79
C TYR A 77 12.20 -2.26 4.03
N VAL A 78 13.16 -2.73 4.80
CA VAL A 78 12.94 -3.53 6.02
C VAL A 78 13.34 -2.82 7.29
N GLY A 79 14.18 -1.79 7.23
CA GLY A 79 14.69 -1.08 8.40
C GLY A 79 13.59 -0.49 9.30
N GLU A 80 13.93 -0.24 10.55
CA GLU A 80 13.06 0.32 11.61
C GLU A 80 11.95 -0.64 12.10
N ASN A 81 11.91 -1.92 11.61
CA ASN A 81 11.04 -2.96 12.12
C ASN A 81 11.86 -4.19 12.50
N LYS A 82 12.27 -4.26 13.77
CA LYS A 82 13.11 -5.34 14.31
C LYS A 82 12.40 -6.68 14.30
N LEU A 83 11.08 -6.68 14.50
CA LEU A 83 10.28 -7.90 14.46
C LEU A 83 10.32 -8.53 13.06
N LEU A 84 10.18 -7.72 11.98
CA LEU A 84 10.29 -8.20 10.61
C LEU A 84 11.67 -8.81 10.35
N GLU A 85 12.75 -8.12 10.77
CA GLU A 85 14.12 -8.62 10.60
C GLU A 85 14.28 -10.02 11.26
N GLN A 86 13.81 -10.18 12.49
CA GLN A 86 13.85 -11.46 13.20
C GLN A 86 13.02 -12.53 12.49
N MET A 87 11.81 -12.21 12.04
CA MET A 87 10.92 -13.15 11.35
C MET A 87 11.48 -13.62 10.01
N VAL A 88 12.18 -12.76 9.29
CA VAL A 88 12.87 -13.10 8.04
C VAL A 88 14.06 -14.01 8.31
N LEU A 89 14.92 -13.68 9.30
CA LEU A 89 16.08 -14.49 9.68
C LEU A 89 15.67 -15.91 10.14
N ASN A 90 14.54 -16.01 10.84
CA ASN A 90 14.00 -17.27 11.32
C ASN A 90 13.10 -17.97 10.28
N SER A 91 13.03 -17.48 9.05
CA SER A 91 12.20 -18.04 7.96
C SER A 91 10.70 -18.12 8.28
N THR A 92 10.21 -17.33 9.25
CA THR A 92 8.78 -17.28 9.63
C THR A 92 7.99 -16.43 8.63
N VAL A 93 8.61 -15.39 8.07
CA VAL A 93 8.05 -14.53 7.03
C VAL A 93 8.96 -14.55 5.82
N GLN A 94 8.40 -14.83 4.65
CA GLN A 94 9.12 -14.67 3.39
C GLN A 94 9.17 -13.19 3.01
N LEU A 95 10.36 -12.70 2.69
CA LEU A 95 10.58 -11.33 2.23
C LEU A 95 11.06 -11.31 0.79
N ASP A 96 10.35 -10.57 -0.07
CA ASP A 96 10.79 -10.23 -1.43
C ASP A 96 11.18 -8.74 -1.43
N LEU A 97 12.46 -8.47 -1.39
CA LEU A 97 12.95 -7.09 -1.45
C LEU A 97 13.12 -6.65 -2.91
N VAL A 98 12.43 -5.58 -3.29
CA VAL A 98 12.38 -5.06 -4.67
C VAL A 98 12.92 -3.63 -4.69
N PRO A 99 13.81 -3.25 -5.63
CA PRO A 99 14.21 -1.85 -5.79
C PRO A 99 12.98 -0.95 -5.95
N GLN A 100 12.94 0.17 -5.22
CA GLN A 100 11.71 0.96 -5.05
C GLN A 100 11.11 1.46 -6.37
N GLY A 101 11.94 1.94 -7.32
CA GLY A 101 11.45 2.34 -8.64
C GLY A 101 10.83 1.16 -9.41
N THR A 102 11.47 -0.01 -9.37
CA THR A 102 10.94 -1.25 -9.95
C THR A 102 9.64 -1.68 -9.28
N PHE A 103 9.56 -1.58 -7.96
CA PHE A 103 8.35 -1.87 -7.18
C PHE A 103 7.18 -0.98 -7.62
N SER A 104 7.41 0.33 -7.73
CA SER A 104 6.42 1.30 -8.22
C SER A 104 5.92 0.93 -9.61
N GLU A 105 6.85 0.63 -10.53
CA GLU A 105 6.49 0.31 -11.92
C GLU A 105 5.77 -1.03 -12.03
N ARG A 106 6.14 -2.04 -11.23
CA ARG A 106 5.42 -3.33 -11.17
C ARG A 106 3.96 -3.16 -10.75
N ILE A 107 3.69 -2.25 -9.77
CA ILE A 107 2.31 -1.92 -9.35
C ILE A 107 1.60 -1.16 -10.47
N ARG A 108 2.24 -0.12 -11.05
CA ARG A 108 1.67 0.65 -12.15
C ARG A 108 1.31 -0.24 -13.34
N ALA A 109 2.22 -1.12 -13.74
CA ALA A 109 2.00 -2.11 -14.81
C ALA A 109 0.79 -3.00 -14.49
N GLY A 110 0.66 -3.47 -13.24
CA GLY A 110 -0.48 -4.27 -12.80
C GLY A 110 -1.81 -3.56 -12.96
N GLY A 111 -1.87 -2.26 -12.58
CA GLY A 111 -3.05 -1.42 -12.73
C GLY A 111 -3.39 -1.08 -14.18
N ALA A 112 -2.38 -1.00 -15.04
CA ALA A 112 -2.53 -0.72 -16.48
C ALA A 112 -2.80 -1.97 -17.33
N GLY A 113 -2.82 -3.17 -16.75
CA GLY A 113 -2.98 -4.42 -17.49
C GLY A 113 -1.73 -4.88 -18.25
N ILE A 114 -0.57 -4.27 -17.99
CA ILE A 114 0.73 -4.64 -18.57
C ILE A 114 1.29 -5.81 -17.77
N PRO A 115 1.54 -6.99 -18.37
CA PRO A 115 1.93 -8.18 -17.61
C PRO A 115 3.38 -8.16 -17.11
N ALA A 116 4.27 -7.50 -17.86
CA ALA A 116 5.70 -7.40 -17.56
C ALA A 116 6.32 -6.22 -18.32
N PHE A 117 7.51 -5.81 -17.88
CA PHE A 117 8.34 -4.80 -18.55
C PHE A 117 9.82 -5.11 -18.35
N PHE A 118 10.69 -4.48 -19.11
CA PHE A 118 12.14 -4.58 -18.97
C PHE A 118 12.72 -3.35 -18.27
N THR A 119 13.67 -3.56 -17.34
CA THR A 119 14.36 -2.49 -16.61
C THR A 119 15.86 -2.81 -16.48
N PRO A 120 16.74 -1.83 -16.53
CA PRO A 120 18.18 -2.04 -16.26
C PRO A 120 18.47 -2.13 -14.76
N THR A 121 17.51 -1.78 -13.90
CA THR A 121 17.71 -1.79 -12.43
C THR A 121 17.85 -3.22 -11.94
N GLY A 122 18.97 -3.49 -11.25
CA GLY A 122 19.28 -4.81 -10.69
C GLY A 122 20.08 -5.73 -11.60
N VAL A 123 20.37 -5.33 -12.85
CA VAL A 123 21.30 -6.09 -13.71
C VAL A 123 22.66 -6.25 -13.03
N GLY A 124 23.20 -7.48 -13.04
CA GLY A 124 24.48 -7.81 -12.39
C GLY A 124 24.41 -7.96 -10.87
N THR A 125 23.22 -8.00 -10.29
CA THR A 125 22.99 -8.23 -8.86
C THR A 125 22.11 -9.46 -8.63
N VAL A 126 21.97 -9.90 -7.38
CA VAL A 126 21.04 -10.98 -6.97
C VAL A 126 19.59 -10.74 -7.41
N VAL A 127 19.22 -9.49 -7.65
CA VAL A 127 17.88 -9.13 -8.16
C VAL A 127 17.63 -9.71 -9.56
N ALA A 128 18.70 -9.91 -10.35
CA ALA A 128 18.59 -10.43 -11.72
C ALA A 128 18.49 -11.98 -11.78
N GLU A 129 18.78 -12.68 -10.70
CA GLU A 129 18.81 -14.13 -10.68
C GLU A 129 17.45 -14.74 -11.07
N GLY A 130 17.49 -15.68 -12.03
CA GLY A 130 16.31 -16.38 -12.54
C GLY A 130 15.36 -15.52 -13.40
N LYS A 131 15.71 -14.27 -13.72
CA LYS A 131 14.92 -13.39 -14.58
C LYS A 131 15.40 -13.43 -16.03
N GLU A 132 14.47 -13.31 -16.96
CA GLU A 132 14.77 -13.16 -18.38
C GLU A 132 15.55 -11.85 -18.59
N ALA A 133 16.67 -11.93 -19.33
CA ALA A 133 17.46 -10.78 -19.72
C ALA A 133 17.36 -10.55 -21.22
N ARG A 134 17.29 -9.29 -21.64
CA ARG A 134 17.37 -8.86 -23.05
C ARG A 134 18.24 -7.65 -23.20
N GLU A 135 18.86 -7.54 -24.36
CA GLU A 135 19.61 -6.35 -24.75
C GLU A 135 18.76 -5.43 -25.63
N PHE A 136 18.79 -4.15 -25.31
CA PHE A 136 18.20 -3.07 -26.11
C PHE A 136 19.26 -1.97 -26.25
N ASP A 137 19.56 -1.57 -27.48
CA ASP A 137 20.51 -0.49 -27.79
C ASP A 137 21.87 -0.66 -27.07
N GLY A 138 22.42 -1.89 -27.05
CA GLY A 138 23.71 -2.21 -26.44
C GLY A 138 23.68 -2.23 -24.89
N ARG A 139 22.52 -2.20 -24.26
CA ARG A 139 22.36 -2.25 -22.79
C ARG A 139 21.48 -3.43 -22.38
N THR A 140 21.93 -4.15 -21.34
CA THR A 140 21.18 -5.27 -20.77
C THR A 140 20.07 -4.79 -19.85
N TYR A 141 18.92 -5.45 -19.95
CA TYR A 141 17.71 -5.25 -19.12
C TYR A 141 17.24 -6.60 -18.60
N ILE A 142 16.56 -6.59 -17.45
CA ILE A 142 15.88 -7.75 -16.89
C ILE A 142 14.37 -7.56 -16.92
N MET A 143 13.62 -8.66 -17.12
CA MET A 143 12.18 -8.64 -17.12
C MET A 143 11.63 -8.65 -15.69
N GLU A 144 10.75 -7.71 -15.40
CA GLU A 144 9.99 -7.63 -14.16
C GLU A 144 8.50 -7.86 -14.42
N ARG A 145 7.90 -8.76 -13.65
CA ARG A 145 6.47 -9.04 -13.73
C ARG A 145 5.66 -8.02 -12.94
N ALA A 146 4.50 -7.65 -13.45
CA ALA A 146 3.55 -6.79 -12.76
C ALA A 146 3.11 -7.36 -11.41
N LEU A 147 2.80 -6.47 -10.46
CA LEU A 147 2.18 -6.81 -9.19
C LEU A 147 0.67 -6.53 -9.26
N LYS A 148 -0.11 -7.51 -8.84
CA LYS A 148 -1.57 -7.40 -8.68
C LYS A 148 -1.95 -7.96 -7.31
N ALA A 149 -3.10 -7.52 -6.78
CA ALA A 149 -3.60 -7.97 -5.48
C ALA A 149 -5.11 -8.27 -5.52
N ASP A 150 -5.58 -9.05 -4.54
CA ASP A 150 -7.00 -9.24 -4.30
C ASP A 150 -7.63 -7.96 -3.77
N PHE A 151 -6.94 -7.31 -2.84
CA PHE A 151 -7.38 -6.09 -2.18
C PHE A 151 -6.30 -5.00 -2.22
N ALA A 152 -6.73 -3.74 -2.33
CA ALA A 152 -5.89 -2.59 -2.03
C ALA A 152 -6.54 -1.76 -0.93
N PHE A 153 -5.78 -1.50 0.13
CA PHE A 153 -6.15 -0.61 1.22
C PHE A 153 -5.45 0.71 1.02
N VAL A 154 -6.21 1.77 0.81
CA VAL A 154 -5.66 3.10 0.54
C VAL A 154 -6.26 4.13 1.48
N LYS A 155 -5.45 5.14 1.80
CA LYS A 155 -5.89 6.29 2.59
C LYS A 155 -5.88 7.54 1.74
N ALA A 156 -7.01 8.26 1.70
CA ALA A 156 -7.11 9.56 1.07
C ALA A 156 -7.48 10.68 2.07
N TRP A 157 -7.22 11.92 1.71
CA TRP A 157 -7.65 13.07 2.49
C TRP A 157 -9.14 13.31 2.33
N LYS A 158 -9.62 13.37 1.07
CA LYS A 158 -11.04 13.50 0.74
C LYS A 158 -11.44 12.42 -0.24
N GLY A 159 -12.68 11.99 -0.14
CA GLY A 159 -13.32 11.17 -1.15
C GLY A 159 -14.80 11.50 -1.24
N ASP A 160 -15.37 11.40 -2.44
CA ASP A 160 -16.80 11.51 -2.62
C ASP A 160 -17.49 10.15 -2.53
N ARG A 161 -18.82 10.15 -2.44
CA ARG A 161 -19.63 8.92 -2.34
C ARG A 161 -19.53 8.01 -3.57
N TRP A 162 -19.00 8.51 -4.68
CA TRP A 162 -18.74 7.70 -5.87
C TRP A 162 -17.38 7.02 -5.81
N GLY A 163 -16.48 7.47 -4.91
CA GLY A 163 -15.14 6.93 -4.74
C GLY A 163 -14.05 7.67 -5.51
N ASN A 164 -14.29 8.91 -5.94
CA ASN A 164 -13.21 9.79 -6.39
C ASN A 164 -12.37 10.20 -5.20
N LEU A 165 -11.03 10.16 -5.31
CA LEU A 165 -10.13 10.40 -4.18
C LEU A 165 -9.17 11.56 -4.45
N VAL A 166 -8.96 12.37 -3.40
CA VAL A 166 -7.95 13.43 -3.33
C VAL A 166 -6.99 13.11 -2.19
N TYR A 167 -5.70 13.01 -2.49
CA TYR A 167 -4.65 12.82 -1.50
C TYR A 167 -4.02 14.14 -1.11
N ARG A 168 -3.38 14.20 0.06
CA ARG A 168 -2.78 15.43 0.58
C ARG A 168 -1.31 15.24 0.89
N LYS A 169 -0.46 16.13 0.35
CA LYS A 169 0.99 16.17 0.61
C LYS A 169 1.64 14.79 0.39
N THR A 170 2.61 14.42 1.23
CA THR A 170 3.36 13.17 1.14
C THR A 170 2.53 11.92 1.42
N ALA A 171 1.35 12.03 2.02
CA ALA A 171 0.42 10.90 2.17
C ALA A 171 -0.15 10.40 0.84
N ARG A 172 0.08 11.11 -0.27
CA ARG A 172 -0.24 10.63 -1.62
C ARG A 172 0.58 9.37 -1.96
N ASN A 173 1.90 9.42 -1.80
CA ASN A 173 2.89 8.33 -2.03
C ASN A 173 2.39 7.17 -2.90
N PHE A 174 2.37 5.92 -2.40
CA PHE A 174 1.95 4.73 -3.15
C PHE A 174 0.44 4.55 -3.28
N ASN A 175 -0.37 5.32 -2.56
CA ASN A 175 -1.82 5.15 -2.52
C ASN A 175 -2.48 5.19 -3.92
N PRO A 176 -2.21 6.17 -4.82
CA PRO A 176 -2.89 6.24 -6.10
C PRO A 176 -2.61 5.03 -7.00
N MET A 177 -1.35 4.58 -7.08
CA MET A 177 -1.01 3.47 -7.96
C MET A 177 -1.53 2.14 -7.42
N MET A 178 -1.49 1.90 -6.11
CA MET A 178 -2.04 0.70 -5.50
C MET A 178 -3.55 0.62 -5.68
N ALA A 179 -4.25 1.75 -5.65
CA ALA A 179 -5.68 1.80 -5.90
C ALA A 179 -6.07 1.21 -7.27
N THR A 180 -5.16 1.25 -8.26
CA THR A 180 -5.43 0.75 -9.62
C THR A 180 -5.13 -0.73 -9.82
N ALA A 181 -4.33 -1.35 -8.94
CA ALA A 181 -3.69 -2.64 -9.18
C ALA A 181 -4.32 -3.81 -8.40
N ALA A 182 -5.46 -3.60 -7.78
CA ALA A 182 -6.19 -4.64 -7.05
C ALA A 182 -7.58 -4.89 -7.65
N ARG A 183 -8.09 -6.09 -7.38
CA ARG A 183 -9.46 -6.47 -7.76
C ARG A 183 -10.51 -5.67 -6.97
N ILE A 184 -10.26 -5.45 -5.68
CA ILE A 184 -11.13 -4.69 -4.78
C ILE A 184 -10.30 -3.63 -4.07
N THR A 185 -10.51 -2.36 -4.43
CA THR A 185 -9.89 -1.23 -3.73
C THR A 185 -10.85 -0.66 -2.71
N ILE A 186 -10.38 -0.55 -1.48
CA ILE A 186 -11.08 -0.03 -0.31
C ILE A 186 -10.36 1.25 0.14
N ALA A 187 -11.09 2.34 0.20
CA ALA A 187 -10.55 3.63 0.61
C ALA A 187 -11.10 4.08 1.97
N GLU A 188 -10.21 4.36 2.91
CA GLU A 188 -10.54 5.17 4.08
C GLU A 188 -10.23 6.64 3.80
N VAL A 189 -11.14 7.53 4.17
CA VAL A 189 -10.99 8.96 3.94
C VAL A 189 -11.14 9.76 5.23
N GLU A 190 -10.42 10.88 5.32
CA GLU A 190 -10.56 11.81 6.44
C GLU A 190 -11.85 12.65 6.32
N HIS A 191 -12.30 12.89 5.10
CA HIS A 191 -13.53 13.62 4.79
C HIS A 191 -14.27 12.91 3.66
N LEU A 192 -15.49 12.46 3.95
CA LEU A 192 -16.42 11.94 2.95
C LEU A 192 -17.34 13.09 2.54
N VAL A 193 -17.36 13.43 1.25
CA VAL A 193 -18.10 14.56 0.71
C VAL A 193 -19.14 14.11 -0.32
N GLU A 194 -20.06 15.01 -0.67
CA GLU A 194 -21.06 14.71 -1.69
C GLU A 194 -20.47 14.85 -3.11
N PRO A 195 -21.02 14.12 -4.10
CA PRO A 195 -20.62 14.29 -5.49
C PRO A 195 -20.80 15.75 -5.96
N GLY A 196 -19.74 16.28 -6.58
CA GLY A 196 -19.68 17.68 -7.03
C GLY A 196 -18.95 18.63 -6.07
N GLU A 197 -18.65 18.19 -4.83
CA GLU A 197 -17.87 19.02 -3.88
C GLU A 197 -16.34 18.90 -4.09
N LEU A 198 -15.89 17.86 -4.78
CA LEU A 198 -14.49 17.77 -5.22
C LEU A 198 -14.29 18.57 -6.50
N ASN A 199 -13.23 19.38 -6.55
CA ASN A 199 -12.80 19.97 -7.81
C ASN A 199 -12.38 18.83 -8.76
N PRO A 200 -13.02 18.69 -9.95
CA PRO A 200 -12.74 17.59 -10.87
C PRO A 200 -11.28 17.57 -11.37
N ASP A 201 -10.64 18.73 -11.49
CA ASP A 201 -9.24 18.86 -11.91
C ASP A 201 -8.25 18.39 -10.82
N MET A 202 -8.72 18.21 -9.58
CA MET A 202 -7.92 17.79 -8.44
C MET A 202 -8.16 16.32 -8.05
N VAL A 203 -8.96 15.57 -8.79
CA VAL A 203 -9.15 14.14 -8.55
C VAL A 203 -7.89 13.38 -8.93
N HIS A 204 -7.28 12.72 -7.94
CA HIS A 204 -6.05 11.94 -8.13
C HIS A 204 -6.32 10.47 -8.48
N THR A 205 -7.36 9.88 -7.90
CA THR A 205 -7.82 8.52 -8.21
C THR A 205 -9.28 8.57 -8.62
N PRO A 206 -9.60 8.27 -9.89
CA PRO A 206 -10.99 8.21 -10.37
C PRO A 206 -11.79 7.08 -9.68
N SER A 207 -13.06 7.32 -9.51
CA SER A 207 -14.00 6.43 -8.82
C SER A 207 -14.06 5.00 -9.39
N VAL A 208 -13.73 4.81 -10.66
CA VAL A 208 -13.76 3.51 -11.34
C VAL A 208 -12.91 2.45 -10.62
N TYR A 209 -11.84 2.87 -9.98
CA TYR A 209 -10.93 1.98 -9.25
C TYR A 209 -11.43 1.61 -7.86
N VAL A 210 -12.17 2.49 -7.19
CA VAL A 210 -12.61 2.31 -5.80
C VAL A 210 -13.92 1.54 -5.74
N LYS A 211 -13.93 0.44 -5.01
CA LYS A 211 -15.13 -0.40 -4.83
C LYS A 211 -15.87 -0.11 -3.52
N ARG A 212 -15.14 0.25 -2.47
CA ARG A 212 -15.70 0.63 -1.17
C ARG A 212 -14.97 1.86 -0.62
N ILE A 213 -15.74 2.72 0.04
CA ILE A 213 -15.23 3.93 0.69
C ILE A 213 -15.96 4.14 2.01
N PHE A 214 -15.25 4.58 3.04
CA PHE A 214 -15.83 4.94 4.32
C PHE A 214 -15.09 6.09 4.98
N LEU A 215 -15.79 6.79 5.89
CA LEU A 215 -15.21 7.82 6.72
C LEU A 215 -14.41 7.18 7.85
N GLY A 216 -13.09 7.35 7.86
CA GLY A 216 -12.24 6.87 8.95
C GLY A 216 -12.46 7.71 10.21
N GLN A 217 -12.39 7.07 11.38
CA GLN A 217 -12.72 7.73 12.65
C GLN A 217 -11.51 8.28 13.38
N LEU A 218 -10.41 7.50 13.44
CA LEU A 218 -9.22 7.83 14.23
C LEU A 218 -7.97 7.82 13.35
N PHE A 219 -7.37 8.98 13.17
CA PHE A 219 -6.11 9.15 12.48
C PHE A 219 -5.07 9.74 13.43
N GLU A 220 -4.10 8.93 13.85
CA GLU A 220 -3.01 9.42 14.69
C GLU A 220 -1.94 10.13 13.89
N LYS A 221 -1.83 9.82 12.57
CA LYS A 221 -0.87 10.41 11.62
C LYS A 221 0.55 10.41 12.17
N ARG A 222 0.95 9.29 12.73
CA ARG A 222 2.29 9.09 13.27
C ARG A 222 3.33 9.16 12.15
N ILE A 223 4.55 9.54 12.51
CA ILE A 223 5.75 9.48 11.67
C ILE A 223 6.86 8.80 12.47
N GLU A 224 7.81 8.16 11.79
CA GLU A 224 8.89 7.38 12.42
C GLU A 224 9.79 8.23 13.30
N LYS A 225 10.22 9.40 12.80
CA LYS A 225 11.06 10.36 13.51
C LYS A 225 10.54 11.78 13.33
N ARG A 226 10.36 12.50 14.42
CA ARG A 226 10.17 13.93 14.36
C ARG A 226 11.54 14.61 14.22
N THR A 227 11.79 15.18 13.06
CA THR A 227 13.02 15.96 12.80
C THR A 227 12.82 17.46 13.00
N VAL A 228 11.57 17.91 13.19
CA VAL A 228 11.22 19.31 13.40
C VAL A 228 10.37 19.44 14.66
N THR A 229 10.81 20.22 15.62
CA THR A 229 9.98 20.68 16.76
C THR A 229 9.02 21.75 16.24
N LYS A 230 7.72 21.68 16.60
CA LYS A 230 6.84 22.82 16.42
C LYS A 230 7.47 23.97 17.21
N SER A 231 7.82 25.07 16.55
CA SER A 231 8.04 26.34 17.25
C SER A 231 6.79 26.60 18.09
N ALA A 232 6.96 26.88 19.36
CA ALA A 232 5.86 27.37 20.20
C ALA A 232 5.22 28.53 19.44
N ALA A 233 3.95 28.39 19.09
CA ALA A 233 3.20 29.49 18.53
C ALA A 233 3.21 30.57 19.62
N SER A 234 3.84 31.69 19.31
CA SER A 234 3.68 32.92 20.09
C SER A 234 2.17 33.19 20.14
N SER A 235 1.64 33.07 21.32
CA SER A 235 0.28 33.46 21.74
C SER A 235 -0.02 34.90 21.37
#